data_ca1c24801f2de6dd767d52fb1e385b7d
#
_entry.id   ca1c24801f2de6dd767d52fb1e385b7d
#
_cell.length_a   1.000
_cell.length_b   1.000
_cell.length_c   1.000
_cell.angle_alpha   90.00
_cell.angle_beta   90.00
_cell.angle_gamma   90.00
#
_symmetry.space_group_name_H-M   'P 1'
#
loop_
_entity.id
_entity.type
_entity.pdbx_description
1 polymer ?
#
loop_
_entity_poly.entity_id
_entity_poly.type
_entity_poly.pdbx_seq_one_letter_code
_entity_poly.pdbx_strand_id
1 'polypeptide(L)'
;MRAMHLSLPSLVLLALLATVPVAQADGVFAEVTPFAGYRTGGGFDVESQDGTSSQGVDVEDSSSWGIDVGVYATPDAFYEFLYATQTTGLDSRDPVPAGVDLTTEYYQFGGTAFFPGEQWPVPYLSMTIGATRFSADQGYGSDTKFSGSLGGGLRLPFNDNFAATLGVRGYLTFVESDTSFFCESNSEEAGCLVRSSGSTFFQAEATLGLTVRF
;
A
#
# COMPACT_ATOMS: atom_id res chain seq x y z
N MET A 1 -7.03 3.82 -35.19
CA MET A 1 -6.19 4.74 -34.40
C MET A 1 -7.09 5.50 -33.43
N ARG A 2 -7.16 5.06 -32.17
CA ARG A 2 -7.92 5.79 -31.12
C ARG A 2 -6.92 6.67 -30.39
N ALA A 3 -7.12 7.98 -30.48
CA ALA A 3 -6.36 8.98 -29.73
C ALA A 3 -6.72 8.84 -28.24
N MET A 4 -5.71 8.54 -27.40
CA MET A 4 -5.85 8.62 -25.95
C MET A 4 -5.95 10.10 -25.56
N HIS A 5 -7.15 10.53 -25.17
CA HIS A 5 -7.34 11.82 -24.53
C HIS A 5 -6.81 11.74 -23.09
N LEU A 6 -5.60 12.26 -22.85
CA LEU A 6 -5.16 12.56 -21.49
C LEU A 6 -6.09 13.66 -20.94
N SER A 7 -6.82 13.35 -19.87
CA SER A 7 -7.71 14.30 -19.25
C SER A 7 -6.92 15.41 -18.52
N LEU A 8 -7.34 16.66 -18.69
CA LEU A 8 -6.77 17.86 -18.06
C LEU A 8 -6.43 17.76 -16.55
N PRO A 9 -7.16 16.98 -15.71
CA PRO A 9 -6.80 16.90 -14.28
C PRO A 9 -5.47 16.22 -14.00
N SER A 10 -4.99 15.30 -14.86
CA SER A 10 -3.68 14.63 -14.68
C SER A 10 -2.50 15.55 -14.90
N LEU A 11 -2.62 16.57 -15.74
CA LEU A 11 -1.56 17.55 -16.00
C LEU A 11 -1.47 18.60 -14.88
N VAL A 12 -2.58 18.94 -14.23
CA VAL A 12 -2.61 19.91 -13.13
C VAL A 12 -1.96 19.34 -11.86
N LEU A 13 -2.09 18.04 -11.61
CA LEU A 13 -1.46 17.40 -10.45
C LEU A 13 0.07 17.37 -10.57
N LEU A 14 0.61 17.21 -11.78
CA LEU A 14 2.05 17.24 -12.03
C LEU A 14 2.64 18.65 -11.89
N ALA A 15 1.86 19.69 -12.18
CA ALA A 15 2.28 21.09 -12.07
C ALA A 15 2.27 21.63 -10.63
N LEU A 16 1.43 21.08 -9.73
CA LEU A 16 1.39 21.48 -8.33
C LEU A 16 2.59 20.98 -7.52
N LEU A 17 3.24 19.90 -7.94
CA LEU A 17 4.48 19.41 -7.31
C LEU A 17 5.69 20.32 -7.57
N ALA A 18 5.62 21.20 -8.55
CA ALA A 18 6.74 22.09 -8.92
C ALA A 18 6.80 23.43 -8.15
N THR A 19 5.81 23.71 -7.27
CA THR A 19 5.71 25.00 -6.57
C THR A 19 5.65 24.91 -5.06
N VAL A 20 6.12 23.79 -4.47
CA VAL A 20 6.28 23.74 -3.00
C VAL A 20 7.43 24.64 -2.62
N PRO A 21 7.21 25.76 -1.90
CA PRO A 21 8.32 26.57 -1.40
C PRO A 21 9.08 25.71 -0.39
N VAL A 22 10.34 25.41 -0.72
CA VAL A 22 11.28 24.74 0.19
C VAL A 22 11.48 25.66 1.38
N ALA A 23 10.80 25.40 2.48
CA ALA A 23 11.12 26.00 3.75
C ALA A 23 12.42 25.34 4.22
N GLN A 24 13.56 25.98 3.93
CA GLN A 24 14.83 25.63 4.54
C GLN A 24 14.75 25.99 6.03
N ALA A 25 14.26 25.06 6.83
CA ALA A 25 14.50 25.06 8.25
C ALA A 25 15.92 24.53 8.47
N ASP A 26 16.76 25.31 9.10
CA ASP A 26 18.16 24.97 9.37
C ASP A 26 18.29 23.54 9.93
N GLY A 27 18.81 22.60 9.12
CA GLY A 27 19.25 21.29 9.57
C GLY A 27 18.26 20.14 9.52
N VAL A 28 17.01 20.29 9.08
CA VAL A 28 16.07 19.18 8.88
C VAL A 28 15.94 18.91 7.38
N PHE A 29 16.46 17.78 6.94
CA PHE A 29 16.26 17.33 5.57
C PHE A 29 15.01 16.44 5.52
N ALA A 30 14.14 16.71 4.55
CA ALA A 30 12.97 15.92 4.28
C ALA A 30 12.98 15.42 2.84
N GLU A 31 12.29 14.33 2.59
CA GLU A 31 12.12 13.82 1.23
C GLU A 31 10.70 13.31 1.00
N VAL A 32 10.31 13.32 -0.26
CA VAL A 32 9.03 12.79 -0.72
C VAL A 32 9.31 11.88 -1.91
N THR A 33 8.76 10.68 -1.85
CA THR A 33 8.92 9.64 -2.87
C THR A 33 7.56 9.13 -3.32
N PRO A 34 6.90 9.74 -4.31
CA PRO A 34 5.81 9.07 -5.03
C PRO A 34 6.35 7.83 -5.73
N PHE A 35 5.57 6.76 -5.70
CA PHE A 35 5.92 5.49 -6.35
C PHE A 35 4.72 4.83 -7.01
N ALA A 36 5.02 4.01 -8.01
CA ALA A 36 4.11 3.03 -8.59
C ALA A 36 4.66 1.63 -8.34
N GLY A 37 3.78 0.67 -8.19
CA GLY A 37 4.15 -0.71 -7.90
C GLY A 37 3.22 -1.73 -8.54
N TYR A 38 3.60 -2.96 -8.35
CA TYR A 38 2.78 -4.12 -8.64
C TYR A 38 2.74 -4.97 -7.37
N ARG A 39 1.53 -5.25 -6.91
CA ARG A 39 1.30 -5.96 -5.65
C ARG A 39 0.64 -7.29 -5.91
N THR A 40 1.16 -8.32 -5.26
CA THR A 40 0.75 -9.71 -5.38
C THR A 40 0.47 -10.30 -4.01
N GLY A 41 -0.32 -11.37 -4.00
CA GLY A 41 -0.69 -12.06 -2.79
C GLY A 41 -1.85 -11.38 -2.06
N GLY A 42 -2.20 -11.94 -0.94
CA GLY A 42 -3.39 -11.61 -0.17
C GLY A 42 -4.49 -12.62 -0.44
N GLY A 43 -4.91 -13.27 0.62
CA GLY A 43 -6.02 -14.21 0.57
C GLY A 43 -6.71 -14.24 1.94
N PHE A 44 -7.99 -14.53 1.91
CA PHE A 44 -8.79 -14.73 3.10
C PHE A 44 -9.28 -16.20 3.10
N ASP A 45 -9.10 -16.89 4.21
CA ASP A 45 -9.79 -18.16 4.41
C ASP A 45 -11.25 -17.87 4.79
N VAL A 46 -12.16 -18.21 3.90
CA VAL A 46 -13.61 -18.02 4.08
C VAL A 46 -14.21 -19.33 4.56
N GLU A 47 -14.85 -19.30 5.73
CA GLU A 47 -15.61 -20.42 6.22
C GLU A 47 -17.01 -20.42 5.60
N SER A 48 -17.41 -21.53 4.97
CA SER A 48 -18.74 -21.70 4.41
C SER A 48 -19.79 -21.61 5.52
N GLN A 49 -20.98 -21.06 5.22
CA GLN A 49 -22.09 -20.93 6.19
C GLN A 49 -22.48 -22.25 6.87
N ASP A 50 -22.11 -23.38 6.28
CA ASP A 50 -22.39 -24.73 6.82
C ASP A 50 -21.26 -25.27 7.72
N GLY A 51 -20.17 -24.52 7.95
CA GLY A 51 -19.06 -24.90 8.82
C GLY A 51 -18.24 -26.10 8.35
N THR A 52 -18.43 -26.57 7.11
CA THR A 52 -17.83 -27.82 6.63
C THR A 52 -16.69 -27.67 5.64
N SER A 53 -16.44 -26.46 5.10
CA SER A 53 -15.32 -26.21 4.20
C SER A 53 -14.80 -24.80 4.33
N SER A 54 -13.49 -24.64 4.51
CA SER A 54 -12.80 -23.38 4.31
C SER A 54 -12.36 -23.28 2.84
N GLN A 55 -12.76 -22.23 2.15
CA GLN A 55 -12.26 -21.90 0.81
C GLN A 55 -11.43 -20.64 0.90
N GLY A 56 -10.21 -20.66 0.33
CA GLY A 56 -9.40 -19.47 0.15
C GLY A 56 -10.00 -18.60 -0.95
N VAL A 57 -10.21 -17.32 -0.66
CA VAL A 57 -10.50 -16.28 -1.66
C VAL A 57 -9.23 -15.48 -1.85
N ASP A 58 -8.64 -15.58 -3.03
CA ASP A 58 -7.43 -14.86 -3.36
C ASP A 58 -7.78 -13.47 -3.92
N VAL A 59 -6.95 -12.50 -3.56
CA VAL A 59 -7.00 -11.14 -4.12
C VAL A 59 -6.19 -11.13 -5.41
N GLU A 60 -6.78 -10.64 -6.50
CA GLU A 60 -6.07 -10.57 -7.78
C GLU A 60 -4.87 -9.61 -7.70
N ASP A 61 -3.78 -10.03 -8.34
CA ASP A 61 -2.59 -9.21 -8.48
C ASP A 61 -2.90 -7.96 -9.32
N SER A 62 -2.51 -6.80 -8.85
CA SER A 62 -2.77 -5.56 -9.58
C SER A 62 -1.73 -4.47 -9.33
N SER A 63 -1.83 -3.40 -10.12
CA SER A 63 -1.03 -2.20 -9.94
C SER A 63 -1.37 -1.49 -8.64
N SER A 64 -0.36 -0.93 -8.01
CA SER A 64 -0.45 -0.10 -6.81
C SER A 64 0.23 1.24 -7.02
N TRP A 65 -0.07 2.19 -6.16
CA TRP A 65 0.65 3.45 -6.10
C TRP A 65 0.66 3.97 -4.66
N GLY A 66 1.57 4.89 -4.39
CA GLY A 66 1.68 5.45 -3.06
C GLY A 66 2.64 6.62 -2.98
N ILE A 67 2.86 7.06 -1.76
CA ILE A 67 3.78 8.12 -1.42
C ILE A 67 4.48 7.76 -0.11
N ASP A 68 5.78 7.95 -0.09
CA ASP A 68 6.61 7.86 1.10
C ASP A 68 7.13 9.26 1.44
N VAL A 69 6.98 9.67 2.68
CA VAL A 69 7.45 10.95 3.21
C VAL A 69 8.44 10.68 4.32
N GLY A 70 9.69 11.09 4.11
CA GLY A 70 10.80 10.87 5.03
C GLY A 70 11.28 12.17 5.68
N VAL A 71 11.63 12.09 6.96
CA VAL A 71 12.32 13.16 7.70
C VAL A 71 13.59 12.56 8.28
N TYR A 72 14.76 13.11 7.87
CA TYR A 72 16.04 12.55 8.26
C TYR A 72 16.33 12.74 9.75
N ALA A 73 16.64 11.62 10.40
CA ALA A 73 17.13 11.59 11.78
C ALA A 73 18.66 11.61 11.82
N THR A 74 19.30 11.03 10.80
CA THR A 74 20.75 11.01 10.58
C THR A 74 21.02 11.08 9.08
N PRO A 75 22.25 11.31 8.61
CA PRO A 75 22.57 11.30 7.17
C PRO A 75 22.14 10.00 6.45
N ASP A 76 22.11 8.88 7.17
CA ASP A 76 21.88 7.55 6.61
C ASP A 76 20.56 6.90 7.09
N ALA A 77 19.69 7.64 7.80
CA ALA A 77 18.40 7.11 8.26
C ALA A 77 17.35 8.21 8.42
N PHE A 78 16.10 7.88 8.11
CA PHE A 78 14.97 8.78 8.30
C PHE A 78 13.76 8.06 8.91
N TYR A 79 12.91 8.82 9.58
CA TYR A 79 11.56 8.41 9.91
C TYR A 79 10.68 8.54 8.67
N GLU A 80 9.87 7.51 8.39
CA GLU A 80 9.00 7.51 7.22
C GLU A 80 7.52 7.43 7.61
N PHE A 81 6.69 8.11 6.82
CA PHE A 81 5.27 7.89 6.73
C PHE A 81 4.96 7.36 5.33
N LEU A 82 4.40 6.18 5.28
CA LEU A 82 4.05 5.48 4.04
C LEU A 82 2.53 5.45 3.87
N TYR A 83 2.06 5.92 2.71
CA TYR A 83 0.73 5.63 2.19
C TYR A 83 0.84 4.82 0.92
N ALA A 84 0.14 3.70 0.84
CA ALA A 84 0.09 2.87 -0.37
C ALA A 84 -1.33 2.35 -0.59
N THR A 85 -1.79 2.32 -1.84
CA THR A 85 -3.12 1.83 -2.19
C THR A 85 -3.10 0.94 -3.41
N GLN A 86 -4.02 0.00 -3.42
CA GLN A 86 -4.29 -0.94 -4.52
C GLN A 86 -5.79 -1.14 -4.61
N THR A 87 -6.33 -1.09 -5.83
CA THR A 87 -7.71 -1.52 -6.11
C THR A 87 -7.64 -2.73 -7.02
N THR A 88 -8.34 -3.80 -6.64
CA THR A 88 -8.29 -5.08 -7.33
C THR A 88 -9.63 -5.79 -7.28
N GLY A 89 -9.91 -6.65 -8.27
CA GLY A 89 -11.04 -7.56 -8.25
C GLY A 89 -10.83 -8.69 -7.24
N LEU A 90 -11.92 -9.19 -6.69
CA LEU A 90 -11.93 -10.44 -5.95
C LEU A 90 -12.19 -11.59 -6.93
N ASP A 91 -11.40 -12.66 -6.81
CA ASP A 91 -11.60 -13.86 -7.61
C ASP A 91 -12.99 -14.45 -7.30
N SER A 92 -13.87 -14.43 -8.30
CA SER A 92 -15.28 -14.81 -8.12
C SER A 92 -15.43 -16.32 -7.95
N ARG A 93 -15.31 -16.77 -6.70
CA ARG A 93 -15.70 -18.11 -6.26
C ARG A 93 -16.78 -17.96 -5.21
N ASP A 94 -17.87 -18.74 -5.31
CA ASP A 94 -18.94 -18.71 -4.31
C ASP A 94 -18.37 -18.66 -2.87
N PRO A 95 -18.80 -17.74 -1.99
CA PRO A 95 -20.03 -16.95 -2.00
C PRO A 95 -19.89 -15.48 -2.44
N VAL A 96 -18.74 -15.04 -2.97
CA VAL A 96 -18.49 -13.64 -3.34
C VAL A 96 -19.14 -13.31 -4.69
N PRO A 97 -20.02 -12.29 -4.79
CA PRO A 97 -20.62 -11.87 -6.06
C PRO A 97 -19.53 -11.41 -7.04
N ALA A 98 -19.67 -11.79 -8.31
CA ALA A 98 -18.76 -11.34 -9.36
C ALA A 98 -18.81 -9.80 -9.53
N GLY A 99 -17.65 -9.15 -9.63
CA GLY A 99 -17.53 -7.72 -9.91
C GLY A 99 -17.52 -6.83 -8.66
N VAL A 100 -17.14 -7.35 -7.50
CA VAL A 100 -16.81 -6.54 -6.33
C VAL A 100 -15.34 -6.17 -6.36
N ASP A 101 -15.05 -4.87 -6.36
CA ASP A 101 -13.70 -4.35 -6.24
C ASP A 101 -13.34 -4.14 -4.77
N LEU A 102 -12.15 -4.62 -4.40
CA LEU A 102 -11.53 -4.42 -3.09
C LEU A 102 -10.44 -3.37 -3.19
N THR A 103 -10.56 -2.32 -2.40
CA THR A 103 -9.47 -1.34 -2.22
C THR A 103 -8.77 -1.61 -0.91
N THR A 104 -7.45 -1.83 -0.98
CA THR A 104 -6.57 -2.02 0.17
C THR A 104 -5.65 -0.81 0.30
N GLU A 105 -5.73 -0.12 1.44
CA GLU A 105 -4.94 1.05 1.76
C GLU A 105 -4.07 0.80 2.98
N TYR A 106 -2.78 1.14 2.89
CA TYR A 106 -1.82 1.07 3.99
C TYR A 106 -1.46 2.47 4.47
N TYR A 107 -1.57 2.69 5.77
CA TYR A 107 -1.15 3.90 6.48
C TYR A 107 -0.14 3.47 7.53
N GLN A 108 1.15 3.68 7.27
CA GLN A 108 2.21 3.13 8.10
C GLN A 108 3.24 4.18 8.49
N PHE A 109 3.84 4.02 9.65
CA PHE A 109 4.91 4.86 10.17
C PHE A 109 6.07 3.97 10.64
N GLY A 110 7.29 4.42 10.37
CA GLY A 110 8.47 3.67 10.75
C GLY A 110 9.76 4.37 10.38
N GLY A 111 10.68 3.64 9.77
CA GLY A 111 11.95 4.22 9.36
C GLY A 111 12.67 3.41 8.29
N THR A 112 13.52 4.11 7.58
CA THR A 112 14.41 3.57 6.56
C THR A 112 15.87 3.89 6.91
N ALA A 113 16.73 2.88 6.78
CA ALA A 113 18.16 3.00 6.91
C ALA A 113 18.83 2.73 5.56
N PHE A 114 19.76 3.61 5.19
CA PHE A 114 20.61 3.46 4.02
C PHE A 114 21.95 2.86 4.42
N PHE A 115 22.56 2.13 3.50
CA PHE A 115 23.88 1.54 3.67
C PHE A 115 24.82 2.10 2.61
N PRO A 116 25.24 3.38 2.74
CA PRO A 116 26.14 3.99 1.79
C PRO A 116 27.48 3.28 1.85
N GLY A 117 28.06 2.99 0.70
CA GLY A 117 29.37 2.40 0.52
C GLY A 117 30.07 3.05 -0.66
N GLU A 118 31.20 2.50 -1.10
CA GLU A 118 31.86 2.94 -2.34
C GLU A 118 31.05 2.58 -3.60
N GLN A 119 29.98 1.78 -3.44
CA GLN A 119 29.18 1.28 -4.55
C GLN A 119 27.91 2.10 -4.77
N TRP A 120 27.68 2.44 -6.00
CA TRP A 120 26.43 2.94 -6.52
C TRP A 120 25.70 1.77 -7.21
N PRO A 121 24.42 1.46 -6.98
CA PRO A 121 23.39 2.15 -6.18
C PRO A 121 23.48 1.92 -4.66
N VAL A 122 22.82 2.79 -3.87
CA VAL A 122 22.82 2.73 -2.39
C VAL A 122 21.73 1.79 -1.90
N PRO A 123 22.05 0.68 -1.24
CA PRO A 123 21.05 -0.21 -0.64
C PRO A 123 20.33 0.46 0.54
N TYR A 124 19.07 0.07 0.77
CA TYR A 124 18.30 0.48 1.94
C TYR A 124 17.44 -0.65 2.49
N LEU A 125 17.09 -0.53 3.76
CA LEU A 125 16.14 -1.39 4.46
C LEU A 125 15.12 -0.49 5.16
N SER A 126 13.83 -0.83 5.10
CA SER A 126 12.76 -0.12 5.76
C SER A 126 11.89 -1.05 6.60
N MET A 127 11.40 -0.54 7.72
CA MET A 127 10.45 -1.23 8.59
C MET A 127 9.40 -0.25 9.07
N THR A 128 8.13 -0.63 8.94
CA THR A 128 7.00 0.21 9.37
C THR A 128 5.92 -0.60 10.06
N ILE A 129 5.15 0.08 10.89
CA ILE A 129 3.93 -0.42 11.53
C ILE A 129 2.80 0.58 11.33
N GLY A 130 1.55 0.13 11.36
CA GLY A 130 0.41 1.02 11.17
C GLY A 130 -0.90 0.28 10.98
N ALA A 131 -1.71 0.75 10.06
CA ALA A 131 -3.03 0.22 9.79
C ALA A 131 -3.22 -0.09 8.30
N THR A 132 -3.96 -1.16 8.03
CA THR A 132 -4.50 -1.50 6.72
C THR A 132 -5.99 -1.26 6.75
N ARG A 133 -6.49 -0.49 5.80
CA ARG A 133 -7.92 -0.32 5.56
C ARG A 133 -8.34 -1.09 4.33
N PHE A 134 -9.33 -1.92 4.50
CA PHE A 134 -10.01 -2.64 3.43
C PHE A 134 -11.34 -1.96 3.16
N SER A 135 -11.65 -1.69 1.90
CA SER A 135 -12.93 -1.10 1.48
C SER A 135 -13.45 -1.86 0.28
N ALA A 136 -14.64 -2.43 0.38
CA ALA A 136 -15.31 -3.05 -0.75
C ALA A 136 -16.36 -2.10 -1.32
N ASP A 137 -16.46 -2.08 -2.66
CA ASP A 137 -17.48 -1.32 -3.35
C ASP A 137 -18.90 -1.90 -3.10
N GLN A 138 -19.92 -1.23 -3.60
CA GLN A 138 -21.34 -1.62 -3.50
C GLN A 138 -21.97 -1.54 -2.09
N GLY A 139 -21.36 -0.77 -1.15
CA GLY A 139 -21.98 -0.51 0.16
C GLY A 139 -21.61 -1.48 1.27
N TYR A 140 -20.68 -2.39 1.02
CA TYR A 140 -20.22 -3.39 2.01
C TYR A 140 -19.34 -2.82 3.14
N GLY A 141 -19.12 -1.51 3.19
CA GLY A 141 -18.40 -0.86 4.28
C GLY A 141 -16.87 -0.96 4.19
N SER A 142 -16.22 -0.56 5.26
CA SER A 142 -14.75 -0.60 5.37
C SER A 142 -14.33 -1.14 6.74
N ASP A 143 -13.23 -1.86 6.78
CA ASP A 143 -12.62 -2.38 8.00
C ASP A 143 -11.16 -1.96 8.09
N THR A 144 -10.68 -1.72 9.32
CA THR A 144 -9.29 -1.26 9.55
C THR A 144 -8.63 -2.19 10.55
N LYS A 145 -7.47 -2.72 10.17
CA LYS A 145 -6.70 -3.70 10.94
C LYS A 145 -5.28 -3.21 11.18
N PHE A 146 -4.66 -3.67 12.26
CA PHE A 146 -3.24 -3.42 12.51
C PHE A 146 -2.38 -4.15 11.49
N SER A 147 -1.31 -3.48 11.03
CA SER A 147 -0.37 -4.06 10.08
C SER A 147 1.06 -3.59 10.31
N GLY A 148 1.98 -4.33 9.74
CA GLY A 148 3.37 -3.94 9.64
C GLY A 148 3.94 -4.27 8.27
N SER A 149 5.07 -3.67 7.93
CA SER A 149 5.78 -4.03 6.71
C SER A 149 7.29 -4.05 6.91
N LEU A 150 7.92 -4.85 6.08
CA LEU A 150 9.37 -4.90 5.91
C LEU A 150 9.68 -4.74 4.43
N GLY A 151 10.57 -3.82 4.11
CA GLY A 151 10.97 -3.55 2.75
C GLY A 151 12.46 -3.30 2.62
N GLY A 152 12.92 -3.27 1.38
CA GLY A 152 14.29 -2.92 1.06
C GLY A 152 14.45 -2.75 -0.44
N GLY A 153 15.58 -2.20 -0.82
CA GLY A 153 15.82 -1.93 -2.23
C GLY A 153 17.10 -1.17 -2.49
N LEU A 154 17.09 -0.48 -3.62
CA LEU A 154 18.22 0.27 -4.13
C LEU A 154 17.78 1.70 -4.43
N ARG A 155 18.57 2.65 -3.95
CA ARG A 155 18.45 4.06 -4.28
C ARG A 155 19.52 4.44 -5.30
N LEU A 156 19.10 5.12 -6.34
CA LEU A 156 19.93 5.61 -7.43
C LEU A 156 19.92 7.14 -7.42
N PRO A 157 20.82 7.81 -6.68
CA PRO A 157 20.89 9.26 -6.66
C PRO A 157 21.38 9.80 -8.02
N PHE A 158 20.67 10.77 -8.58
CA PHE A 158 21.06 11.48 -9.79
C PHE A 158 21.85 12.77 -9.45
N ASN A 159 21.44 13.41 -8.34
CA ASN A 159 22.07 14.57 -7.75
C ASN A 159 21.64 14.69 -6.27
N ASP A 160 22.00 15.78 -5.60
CA ASP A 160 21.72 16.00 -4.18
C ASP A 160 20.22 16.04 -3.84
N ASN A 161 19.38 16.42 -4.80
CA ASN A 161 17.94 16.61 -4.60
C ASN A 161 17.06 15.50 -5.21
N PHE A 162 17.58 14.74 -6.19
CA PHE A 162 16.77 13.76 -6.93
C PHE A 162 17.40 12.37 -6.93
N ALA A 163 16.56 11.37 -6.70
CA ALA A 163 16.94 9.97 -6.81
C ALA A 163 15.79 9.14 -7.40
N ALA A 164 16.12 7.99 -8.01
CA ALA A 164 15.14 6.92 -8.21
C ALA A 164 15.28 5.87 -7.12
N THR A 165 14.21 5.17 -6.82
CA THR A 165 14.19 4.04 -5.90
C THR A 165 13.58 2.83 -6.58
N LEU A 166 14.21 1.67 -6.41
CA LEU A 166 13.68 0.36 -6.74
C LEU A 166 13.54 -0.41 -5.44
N GLY A 167 12.37 -0.92 -5.15
CA GLY A 167 12.11 -1.60 -3.88
C GLY A 167 11.24 -2.82 -4.00
N VAL A 168 11.34 -3.66 -2.97
CA VAL A 168 10.38 -4.71 -2.66
C VAL A 168 9.94 -4.56 -1.21
N ARG A 169 8.66 -4.77 -0.93
CA ARG A 169 8.08 -4.64 0.41
C ARG A 169 7.07 -5.75 0.65
N GLY A 170 7.15 -6.40 1.81
CA GLY A 170 6.15 -7.33 2.30
C GLY A 170 5.28 -6.64 3.36
N TYR A 171 3.98 -6.76 3.24
CA TYR A 171 3.00 -6.27 4.20
C TYR A 171 2.35 -7.44 4.93
N LEU A 172 2.24 -7.35 6.23
CA LEU A 172 1.56 -8.30 7.09
C LEU A 172 0.46 -7.59 7.85
N THR A 173 -0.80 -7.97 7.60
CA THR A 173 -1.98 -7.44 8.29
C THR A 173 -2.53 -8.52 9.22
N PHE A 174 -2.74 -8.17 10.49
CA PHE A 174 -3.28 -9.07 11.49
C PHE A 174 -4.79 -9.01 11.48
N VAL A 175 -5.40 -10.14 11.14
CA VAL A 175 -6.84 -10.31 11.08
C VAL A 175 -7.25 -11.21 12.24
N GLU A 176 -8.08 -10.74 13.16
CA GLU A 176 -8.58 -11.57 14.26
C GLU A 176 -9.49 -12.67 13.71
N SER A 177 -9.32 -13.91 14.22
CA SER A 177 -10.03 -15.13 13.82
C SER A 177 -11.48 -15.07 14.29
N ASP A 178 -12.30 -14.21 14.17
CA ASP A 178 -13.75 -14.11 14.40
C ASP A 178 -14.30 -12.81 13.81
N THR A 179 -13.54 -12.16 12.94
CA THR A 179 -13.96 -10.91 12.33
C THR A 179 -14.77 -11.21 11.08
N SER A 180 -16.03 -10.82 11.11
CA SER A 180 -16.89 -10.77 9.94
C SER A 180 -16.59 -9.50 9.16
N PHE A 181 -16.10 -9.66 7.93
CA PHE A 181 -15.83 -8.55 7.02
C PHE A 181 -17.06 -8.27 6.16
N PHE A 182 -17.27 -6.98 5.85
CA PHE A 182 -18.29 -6.52 4.92
C PHE A 182 -19.71 -6.97 5.29
N CYS A 183 -20.16 -6.58 6.48
CA CYS A 183 -21.52 -6.83 6.92
C CYS A 183 -22.46 -5.72 6.43
N GLU A 184 -23.47 -6.09 5.67
CA GLU A 184 -24.57 -5.18 5.31
C GLU A 184 -25.62 -5.21 6.42
N SER A 185 -25.89 -4.05 7.03
CA SER A 185 -26.95 -3.87 8.03
C SER A 185 -28.20 -3.33 7.36
N ASN A 186 -28.93 -4.16 6.64
CA ASN A 186 -30.29 -3.85 6.22
C ASN A 186 -31.29 -4.52 7.17
N SER A 187 -32.38 -3.82 7.44
CA SER A 187 -33.32 -4.06 8.54
C SER A 187 -34.09 -5.41 8.54
N GLU A 188 -33.78 -6.34 7.64
CA GLU A 188 -34.46 -7.64 7.57
C GLU A 188 -33.52 -8.86 7.46
N GLU A 189 -32.27 -8.72 7.02
CA GLU A 189 -31.28 -9.81 7.05
C GLU A 189 -29.86 -9.22 7.22
N ALA A 190 -29.25 -9.46 8.38
CA ALA A 190 -27.85 -9.15 8.61
C ALA A 190 -26.99 -10.28 8.00
N GLY A 191 -26.46 -10.09 6.81
CA GLY A 191 -25.53 -11.00 6.16
C GLY A 191 -24.11 -10.43 6.14
N CYS A 192 -23.11 -11.21 6.58
CA CYS A 192 -21.70 -10.86 6.38
C CYS A 192 -21.14 -11.67 5.22
N LEU A 193 -20.44 -10.99 4.29
CA LEU A 193 -19.95 -11.60 3.05
C LEU A 193 -18.78 -12.56 3.29
N VAL A 194 -17.92 -12.24 4.27
CA VAL A 194 -16.70 -12.99 4.52
C VAL A 194 -16.51 -13.19 6.02
N ARG A 195 -16.35 -14.44 6.44
CA ARG A 195 -15.93 -14.79 7.79
C ARG A 195 -14.51 -15.33 7.68
N SER A 196 -13.53 -14.58 8.13
CA SER A 196 -12.13 -15.01 8.09
C SER A 196 -11.85 -15.98 9.23
N SER A 197 -11.35 -17.16 8.89
CA SER A 197 -10.76 -18.09 9.85
C SER A 197 -9.25 -17.96 9.97
N GLY A 198 -8.62 -17.12 9.10
CA GLY A 198 -7.18 -16.89 9.08
C GLY A 198 -6.75 -15.71 9.95
N SER A 199 -5.57 -15.81 10.56
CA SER A 199 -5.05 -14.79 11.48
C SER A 199 -4.17 -13.73 10.81
N THR A 200 -3.83 -13.89 9.53
CA THR A 200 -2.87 -13.00 8.84
C THR A 200 -3.16 -12.89 7.34
N PHE A 201 -3.04 -11.66 6.83
CA PHE A 201 -3.12 -11.34 5.41
C PHE A 201 -1.76 -10.81 4.96
N PHE A 202 -1.15 -11.47 4.00
CA PHE A 202 0.19 -11.13 3.50
C PHE A 202 0.14 -10.69 2.05
N GLN A 203 0.78 -9.54 1.75
CA GLN A 203 1.01 -9.05 0.39
C GLN A 203 2.48 -8.71 0.16
N ALA A 204 2.95 -8.92 -1.06
CA ALA A 204 4.26 -8.49 -1.51
C ALA A 204 4.12 -7.47 -2.64
N GLU A 205 4.96 -6.45 -2.65
CA GLU A 205 4.93 -5.35 -3.60
C GLU A 205 6.31 -5.08 -4.16
N ALA A 206 6.41 -4.92 -5.47
CA ALA A 206 7.60 -4.38 -6.13
C ALA A 206 7.30 -2.94 -6.57
N THR A 207 8.20 -2.00 -6.28
CA THR A 207 7.99 -0.56 -6.47
C THR A 207 9.08 0.11 -7.27
N LEU A 208 8.68 1.15 -8.01
CA LEU A 208 9.54 2.13 -8.64
C LEU A 208 9.10 3.53 -8.19
N GLY A 209 10.00 4.29 -7.58
CA GLY A 209 9.73 5.62 -7.06
C GLY A 209 10.70 6.69 -7.58
N LEU A 210 10.26 7.93 -7.47
CA LEU A 210 11.09 9.11 -7.71
C LEU A 210 11.14 9.93 -6.43
N THR A 211 12.32 10.12 -5.89
CA THR A 211 12.56 10.87 -4.65
C THR A 211 12.95 12.30 -4.95
N VAL A 212 12.33 13.23 -4.24
CA VAL A 212 12.73 14.65 -4.18
C VAL A 212 13.12 14.95 -2.73
N ARG A 213 14.33 15.46 -2.53
CA ARG A 213 14.89 15.85 -1.23
C ARG A 213 14.94 17.38 -1.11
N PHE A 214 14.60 17.88 0.08
CA PHE A 214 14.58 19.31 0.42
C PHE A 214 15.57 19.63 1.54
#